data_514469813638fb6f33b8817b387ec510
#
_entry.id   514469813638fb6f33b8817b387ec510
#
_cell.length_a   1.000
_cell.length_b   1.000
_cell.length_c   1.000
_cell.angle_alpha   90.00
_cell.angle_beta   90.00
_cell.angle_gamma   90.00
#
_symmetry.space_group_name_H-M   'P 1'
#
loop_
_entity.id
_entity.type
_entity.pdbx_description
1 polymer ?
#
loop_
_entity_poly.entity_id
_entity_poly.type
_entity_poly.pdbx_seq_one_letter_code
_entity_poly.pdbx_strand_id
1 'polypeptide(L)'
;MIPALMIGREGSTGFPGKNLYPVLGRPLCAYPLLAAKQSQGVDRVYVSTDSPRIKEIAREHGAEIIERPPELCTAAALGEDAFAHGYRVIRDRLAEVGHTLEMIVLLFANVATVTGELIDQGIEILRNHPEFDSATSVSRYNMWSPLRARRLKEDGCLHPFVPFETFGDPATLNCDRDSQGDVYFADMGVSVVRPHCLEHLEQGLLPQKWMGQKIAPIHSWGGCDVDYEWQIPGVEYWLKKHGIEPAGV
;
A
#
# COMPACT_ATOMS: atom_id res chain seq x y z
N MET A 1 0.12 -13.97 16.16
CA MET A 1 1.29 -13.44 15.43
C MET A 1 0.81 -12.39 14.44
N ILE A 2 1.68 -11.41 14.14
CA ILE A 2 1.43 -10.35 13.16
C ILE A 2 2.53 -10.41 12.08
N PRO A 3 2.35 -11.19 11.02
CA PRO A 3 3.28 -11.21 9.89
C PRO A 3 3.11 -9.99 8.99
N ALA A 4 4.19 -9.58 8.31
CA ALA A 4 4.13 -8.68 7.17
C ALA A 4 4.20 -9.49 5.87
N LEU A 5 3.39 -9.12 4.89
CA LEU A 5 3.36 -9.68 3.54
C LEU A 5 3.61 -8.58 2.52
N MET A 6 4.75 -8.62 1.88
CA MET A 6 5.03 -7.77 0.73
C MET A 6 4.68 -8.51 -0.56
N ILE A 7 3.97 -7.83 -1.47
CA ILE A 7 3.74 -8.33 -2.83
C ILE A 7 4.50 -7.49 -3.85
N GLY A 8 5.09 -8.14 -4.83
CA GLY A 8 5.74 -7.51 -5.98
C GLY A 8 5.87 -8.50 -7.12
N ARG A 9 5.57 -8.08 -8.34
CA ARG A 9 5.78 -8.92 -9.54
C ARG A 9 6.87 -8.35 -10.42
N GLU A 10 7.45 -9.15 -11.30
CA GLU A 10 8.42 -8.68 -12.28
C GLU A 10 7.66 -7.88 -13.31
N GLY A 11 7.04 -7.95 -14.13
CA GLY A 11 6.46 -7.15 -15.22
C GLY A 11 5.61 -5.95 -14.77
N SER A 12 6.15 -4.76 -14.87
CA SER A 12 5.42 -3.50 -14.74
C SER A 12 5.27 -2.85 -16.11
N THR A 13 4.06 -2.36 -16.44
CA THR A 13 3.78 -1.72 -17.75
C THR A 13 4.10 -0.23 -17.77
N GLY A 14 3.82 0.50 -16.68
CA GLY A 14 4.03 1.95 -16.61
C GLY A 14 5.50 2.35 -16.39
N PHE A 15 6.21 1.61 -15.54
CA PHE A 15 7.64 1.81 -15.27
C PHE A 15 8.31 0.43 -15.14
N PRO A 16 8.82 -0.13 -16.25
CA PRO A 16 9.46 -1.45 -16.25
C PRO A 16 10.63 -1.52 -15.28
N GLY A 17 10.68 -2.56 -14.46
CA GLY A 17 11.74 -2.75 -13.47
C GLY A 17 11.65 -1.87 -12.22
N LYS A 18 10.60 -1.12 -12.02
CA LYS A 18 10.45 -0.16 -10.92
C LYS A 18 10.78 -0.70 -9.53
N ASN A 19 10.38 -1.95 -9.23
CA ASN A 19 10.65 -2.57 -7.94
C ASN A 19 12.14 -2.73 -7.63
N LEU A 20 12.98 -2.79 -8.67
CA LEU A 20 14.42 -2.92 -8.58
C LEU A 20 15.16 -1.60 -8.86
N TYR A 21 14.42 -0.54 -9.19
CA TYR A 21 15.01 0.76 -9.48
C TYR A 21 15.74 1.32 -8.24
N PRO A 22 16.97 1.81 -8.41
CA PRO A 22 17.75 2.32 -7.30
C PRO A 22 17.20 3.68 -6.81
N VAL A 23 16.80 3.73 -5.57
CA VAL A 23 16.39 4.94 -4.85
C VAL A 23 17.35 5.11 -3.69
N LEU A 24 18.05 6.24 -3.58
CA LEU A 24 19.10 6.46 -2.58
C LEU A 24 20.08 5.27 -2.45
N GLY A 25 20.43 4.65 -3.58
CA GLY A 25 21.38 3.53 -3.65
C GLY A 25 20.84 2.15 -3.23
N ARG A 26 19.54 2.02 -2.92
CA ARG A 26 18.90 0.72 -2.62
C ARG A 26 17.79 0.43 -3.63
N PRO A 27 17.52 -0.84 -3.99
CA PRO A 27 16.34 -1.21 -4.76
C PRO A 27 15.06 -0.73 -4.06
N LEU A 28 14.09 -0.23 -4.84
CA LEU A 28 12.83 0.30 -4.30
C LEU A 28 12.14 -0.71 -3.36
N CYS A 29 12.12 -2.00 -3.72
CA CYS A 29 11.51 -3.07 -2.91
C CYS A 29 12.23 -3.35 -1.58
N ALA A 30 13.43 -2.83 -1.35
CA ALA A 30 14.13 -3.01 -0.08
C ALA A 30 13.51 -2.16 1.04
N TYR A 31 12.90 -1.01 0.72
CA TYR A 31 12.36 -0.10 1.73
C TYR A 31 11.20 -0.68 2.55
N PRO A 32 10.15 -1.29 1.96
CA PRO A 32 9.10 -1.93 2.73
C PRO A 32 9.62 -3.11 3.57
N LEU A 33 10.65 -3.83 3.12
CA LEU A 33 11.30 -4.89 3.91
C LEU A 33 12.03 -4.32 5.12
N LEU A 34 12.75 -3.22 4.94
CA LEU A 34 13.44 -2.51 6.03
C LEU A 34 12.43 -1.97 7.05
N ALA A 35 11.34 -1.37 6.58
CA ALA A 35 10.28 -0.87 7.46
C ALA A 35 9.64 -2.00 8.27
N ALA A 36 9.29 -3.12 7.63
CA ALA A 36 8.75 -4.29 8.33
C ALA A 36 9.72 -4.86 9.37
N LYS A 37 11.01 -4.88 9.06
CA LYS A 37 12.06 -5.35 9.99
C LYS A 37 12.29 -4.40 11.17
N GLN A 38 12.06 -3.10 10.98
CA GLN A 38 12.20 -2.06 12.03
C GLN A 38 10.97 -1.98 12.93
N SER A 39 9.82 -2.44 12.48
CA SER A 39 8.60 -2.50 13.28
C SER A 39 8.80 -3.39 14.50
N GLN A 40 8.29 -2.92 15.66
CA GLN A 40 8.31 -3.68 16.91
C GLN A 40 7.16 -4.69 17.00
N GLY A 41 6.13 -4.49 16.20
CA GLY A 41 4.92 -5.31 16.20
C GLY A 41 4.92 -6.45 15.18
N VAL A 42 5.85 -6.45 14.21
CA VAL A 42 5.94 -7.48 13.16
C VAL A 42 6.80 -8.65 13.62
N ASP A 43 6.23 -9.85 13.60
CA ASP A 43 6.91 -11.08 14.03
C ASP A 43 7.73 -11.74 12.91
N ARG A 44 7.23 -11.72 11.68
CA ARG A 44 7.85 -12.35 10.49
C ARG A 44 7.54 -11.57 9.23
N VAL A 45 8.44 -11.66 8.25
CA VAL A 45 8.26 -10.99 6.95
C VAL A 45 8.20 -12.05 5.86
N TYR A 46 7.19 -11.94 5.00
CA TYR A 46 6.95 -12.80 3.85
C TYR A 46 6.92 -11.97 2.57
N VAL A 47 7.40 -12.56 1.48
CA VAL A 47 7.39 -11.91 0.15
C VAL A 47 6.77 -12.84 -0.87
N SER A 48 5.67 -12.40 -1.47
CA SER A 48 5.03 -13.10 -2.59
C SER A 48 5.46 -12.47 -3.91
N THR A 49 6.26 -13.20 -4.69
CA THR A 49 6.83 -12.71 -5.96
C THR A 49 7.17 -13.84 -6.91
N ASP A 50 7.14 -13.53 -8.20
CA ASP A 50 7.67 -14.37 -9.29
C ASP A 50 9.10 -13.99 -9.67
N SER A 51 9.55 -12.77 -9.31
CA SER A 51 10.87 -12.25 -9.70
C SER A 51 12.01 -12.90 -8.92
N PRO A 52 12.98 -13.58 -9.61
CA PRO A 52 14.16 -14.13 -8.97
C PRO A 52 14.96 -13.08 -8.19
N ARG A 53 15.05 -11.85 -8.72
CA ARG A 53 15.84 -10.79 -8.10
C ARG A 53 15.17 -10.24 -6.83
N ILE A 54 13.83 -10.09 -6.83
CA ILE A 54 13.11 -9.70 -5.60
C ILE A 54 13.23 -10.81 -4.54
N LYS A 55 13.20 -12.10 -4.93
CA LYS A 55 13.42 -13.22 -3.99
C LYS A 55 14.79 -13.16 -3.33
N GLU A 56 15.83 -12.83 -4.11
CA GLU A 56 17.20 -12.68 -3.59
C GLU A 56 17.27 -11.54 -2.56
N ILE A 57 16.80 -10.35 -2.91
CA ILE A 57 16.75 -9.19 -2.01
C ILE A 57 15.93 -9.52 -0.73
N ALA A 58 14.79 -10.19 -0.88
CA ALA A 58 13.97 -10.59 0.25
C ALA A 58 14.73 -11.50 1.23
N ARG A 59 15.47 -12.49 0.72
CA ARG A 59 16.29 -13.39 1.54
C ARG A 59 17.43 -12.64 2.25
N GLU A 60 18.09 -11.69 1.57
CA GLU A 60 19.11 -10.82 2.18
C GLU A 60 18.56 -10.02 3.36
N HIS A 61 17.27 -9.69 3.34
CA HIS A 61 16.58 -9.01 4.44
C HIS A 61 15.91 -9.96 5.44
N GLY A 62 16.12 -11.28 5.31
CA GLY A 62 15.59 -12.29 6.23
C GLY A 62 14.10 -12.62 6.04
N ALA A 63 13.52 -12.27 4.89
CA ALA A 63 12.13 -12.58 4.58
C ALA A 63 11.97 -13.99 4.01
N GLU A 64 10.85 -14.64 4.33
CA GLU A 64 10.43 -15.92 3.78
C GLU A 64 9.73 -15.73 2.42
N ILE A 65 10.02 -16.63 1.47
CA ILE A 65 9.44 -16.55 0.13
C ILE A 65 8.13 -17.36 0.05
N ILE A 66 7.14 -16.73 -0.57
CA ILE A 66 5.93 -17.38 -1.05
C ILE A 66 6.01 -17.42 -2.57
N GLU A 67 6.04 -18.65 -3.12
CA GLU A 67 5.98 -18.82 -4.55
C GLU A 67 4.60 -18.40 -5.06
N ARG A 68 4.59 -17.40 -5.94
CA ARG A 68 3.33 -16.87 -6.48
C ARG A 68 2.90 -17.74 -7.65
N PRO A 69 1.65 -18.23 -7.68
CA PRO A 69 1.12 -18.97 -8.84
C PRO A 69 1.16 -18.13 -10.12
N PRO A 70 1.44 -18.76 -11.29
CA PRO A 70 1.58 -18.04 -12.57
C PRO A 70 0.37 -17.17 -12.93
N GLU A 71 -0.84 -17.61 -12.61
CA GLU A 71 -2.09 -16.88 -12.85
C GLU A 71 -2.14 -15.55 -12.08
N LEU A 72 -1.47 -15.45 -10.92
CA LEU A 72 -1.35 -14.23 -10.13
C LEU A 72 -0.15 -13.35 -10.52
N CYS A 73 0.63 -13.74 -11.51
CA CYS A 73 1.78 -13.01 -12.04
C CYS A 73 1.44 -12.19 -13.29
N THR A 74 0.26 -12.35 -13.86
CA THR A 74 -0.18 -11.68 -15.08
C THR A 74 -0.49 -10.20 -14.89
N ALA A 75 -0.56 -9.44 -16.00
CA ALA A 75 -0.93 -8.03 -15.95
C ALA A 75 -2.39 -7.81 -15.49
N ALA A 76 -3.26 -8.79 -15.68
CA ALA A 76 -4.66 -8.76 -15.28
C ALA A 76 -4.89 -9.18 -13.82
N ALA A 77 -3.89 -9.79 -13.16
CA ALA A 77 -4.01 -10.23 -11.78
C ALA A 77 -4.10 -9.02 -10.84
N LEU A 78 -5.07 -9.05 -9.94
CA LEU A 78 -5.28 -7.99 -8.96
C LEU A 78 -4.35 -8.17 -7.75
N GLY A 79 -3.95 -7.05 -7.15
CA GLY A 79 -3.14 -7.06 -5.93
C GLY A 79 -3.86 -7.76 -4.77
N GLU A 80 -5.17 -7.60 -4.67
CA GLU A 80 -6.01 -8.24 -3.65
C GLU A 80 -5.98 -9.77 -3.73
N ASP A 81 -5.95 -10.36 -4.93
CA ASP A 81 -5.84 -11.81 -5.10
C ASP A 81 -4.47 -12.34 -4.67
N ALA A 82 -3.40 -11.57 -4.95
CA ALA A 82 -2.05 -11.89 -4.48
C ALA A 82 -1.94 -11.80 -2.95
N PHE A 83 -2.59 -10.81 -2.32
CA PHE A 83 -2.66 -10.71 -0.87
C PHE A 83 -3.45 -11.85 -0.26
N ALA A 84 -4.62 -12.18 -0.78
CA ALA A 84 -5.43 -13.29 -0.29
C ALA A 84 -4.73 -14.65 -0.45
N HIS A 85 -4.01 -14.86 -1.55
CA HIS A 85 -3.17 -16.06 -1.71
C HIS A 85 -2.07 -16.12 -0.65
N GLY A 86 -1.29 -15.03 -0.52
CA GLY A 86 -0.20 -14.96 0.46
C GLY A 86 -0.68 -15.13 1.89
N TYR A 87 -1.82 -14.52 2.24
CA TYR A 87 -2.48 -14.70 3.53
C TYR A 87 -2.78 -16.18 3.84
N ARG A 88 -3.40 -16.91 2.88
CA ARG A 88 -3.72 -18.34 3.08
C ARG A 88 -2.46 -19.16 3.33
N VAL A 89 -1.41 -18.94 2.55
CA VAL A 89 -0.13 -19.64 2.74
C VAL A 89 0.48 -19.34 4.11
N ILE A 90 0.45 -18.08 4.55
CA ILE A 90 0.99 -17.69 5.86
C ILE A 90 0.16 -18.30 6.99
N ARG A 91 -1.17 -18.19 6.92
CA ARG A 91 -2.09 -18.76 7.91
C ARG A 91 -1.82 -20.26 8.10
N ASP A 92 -1.73 -21.00 7.01
CA ASP A 92 -1.55 -22.45 7.04
C ASP A 92 -0.17 -22.82 7.61
N ARG A 93 0.92 -22.15 7.22
CA ARG A 93 2.26 -22.31 7.80
C ARG A 93 2.30 -22.00 9.30
N LEU A 94 1.60 -20.96 9.74
CA LEU A 94 1.54 -20.62 11.16
C LEU A 94 0.76 -21.67 11.95
N ALA A 95 -0.34 -22.18 11.41
CA ALA A 95 -1.15 -23.22 12.03
C ALA A 95 -0.37 -24.53 12.23
N GLU A 96 0.48 -24.94 11.27
CA GLU A 96 1.35 -26.12 11.36
C GLU A 96 2.30 -26.07 12.57
N VAL A 97 2.68 -24.87 13.02
CA VAL A 97 3.56 -24.69 14.19
C VAL A 97 2.81 -24.17 15.44
N GLY A 98 1.47 -24.29 15.42
CA GLY A 98 0.62 -23.98 16.58
C GLY A 98 0.40 -22.49 16.85
N HIS A 99 0.64 -21.64 15.86
CA HIS A 99 0.40 -20.20 15.96
C HIS A 99 -0.89 -19.77 15.24
N THR A 100 -1.54 -18.74 15.77
CA THR A 100 -2.68 -18.06 15.13
C THR A 100 -2.28 -16.69 14.63
N LEU A 101 -2.90 -16.26 13.54
CA LEU A 101 -2.71 -14.95 12.95
C LEU A 101 -3.67 -13.96 13.60
N GLU A 102 -3.13 -12.91 14.24
CA GLU A 102 -3.90 -11.83 14.88
C GLU A 102 -4.33 -10.78 13.87
N MET A 103 -3.36 -10.28 13.11
CA MET A 103 -3.48 -9.30 12.05
C MET A 103 -2.40 -9.59 11.01
N ILE A 104 -2.50 -8.95 9.84
CA ILE A 104 -1.45 -9.01 8.83
C ILE A 104 -1.14 -7.61 8.30
N VAL A 105 0.14 -7.31 8.12
CA VAL A 105 0.63 -6.07 7.51
C VAL A 105 0.81 -6.32 6.02
N LEU A 106 0.14 -5.54 5.18
CA LEU A 106 0.20 -5.64 3.73
C LEU A 106 1.08 -4.51 3.17
N LEU A 107 2.05 -4.86 2.35
CA LEU A 107 3.05 -3.98 1.77
C LEU A 107 3.18 -4.21 0.27
N PHE A 108 3.54 -3.16 -0.47
CA PHE A 108 3.82 -3.23 -1.90
C PHE A 108 5.31 -3.00 -2.17
N ALA A 109 5.89 -3.77 -3.08
CA ALA A 109 7.31 -3.66 -3.45
C ALA A 109 7.68 -2.33 -4.14
N ASN A 110 6.70 -1.59 -4.66
CA ASN A 110 6.88 -0.29 -5.30
C ASN A 110 6.56 0.90 -4.39
N VAL A 111 6.44 0.68 -3.07
CA VAL A 111 6.17 1.75 -2.11
C VAL A 111 7.31 1.85 -1.10
N ALA A 112 8.13 2.90 -1.21
CA ALA A 112 9.21 3.18 -0.27
C ALA A 112 8.80 4.14 0.85
N THR A 113 7.65 4.80 0.72
CA THR A 113 7.15 5.79 1.68
C THR A 113 6.45 5.13 2.87
N VAL A 114 7.17 4.27 3.56
CA VAL A 114 6.74 3.50 4.73
C VAL A 114 7.86 3.42 5.76
N THR A 115 7.52 3.45 7.06
CA THR A 115 8.46 3.27 8.18
C THR A 115 7.92 2.22 9.15
N GLY A 116 8.81 1.67 9.98
CA GLY A 116 8.40 0.76 11.07
C GLY A 116 7.40 1.40 12.02
N GLU A 117 7.56 2.70 12.29
CA GLU A 117 6.66 3.47 13.15
C GLU A 117 5.23 3.57 12.58
N LEU A 118 5.07 3.76 11.26
CA LEU A 118 3.75 3.76 10.61
C LEU A 118 3.09 2.38 10.70
N ILE A 119 3.87 1.31 10.57
CA ILE A 119 3.38 -0.06 10.76
C ILE A 119 2.91 -0.27 12.20
N ASP A 120 3.72 0.12 13.18
CA ASP A 120 3.40 -0.03 14.60
C ASP A 120 2.17 0.79 15.00
N GLN A 121 2.00 2.01 14.47
CA GLN A 121 0.79 2.82 14.65
C GLN A 121 -0.46 2.08 14.15
N GLY A 122 -0.40 1.46 12.98
CA GLY A 122 -1.52 0.69 12.42
C GLY A 122 -1.89 -0.51 13.31
N ILE A 123 -0.90 -1.22 13.80
CA ILE A 123 -1.08 -2.36 14.74
C ILE A 123 -1.74 -1.87 16.03
N GLU A 124 -1.25 -0.77 16.60
CA GLU A 124 -1.78 -0.20 17.85
C GLU A 124 -3.23 0.30 17.68
N ILE A 125 -3.54 0.97 16.57
CA ILE A 125 -4.91 1.39 16.25
C ILE A 125 -5.85 0.19 16.29
N LEU A 126 -5.52 -0.90 15.60
CA LEU A 126 -6.40 -2.07 15.57
C LEU A 126 -6.48 -2.82 16.90
N ARG A 127 -5.42 -2.82 17.73
CA ARG A 127 -5.47 -3.40 19.07
C ARG A 127 -6.40 -2.63 20.00
N ASN A 128 -6.38 -1.31 19.90
CA ASN A 128 -7.18 -0.43 20.76
C ASN A 128 -8.63 -0.27 20.27
N HIS A 129 -8.90 -0.57 19.00
CA HIS A 129 -10.18 -0.32 18.33
C HIS A 129 -10.67 -1.57 17.59
N PRO A 130 -11.32 -2.52 18.32
CA PRO A 130 -11.80 -3.77 17.71
C PRO A 130 -12.90 -3.58 16.67
N GLU A 131 -13.52 -2.40 16.61
CA GLU A 131 -14.56 -2.04 15.63
C GLU A 131 -14.01 -1.79 14.22
N PHE A 132 -12.69 -1.55 14.05
CA PHE A 132 -12.09 -1.35 12.73
C PHE A 132 -11.65 -2.67 12.09
N ASP A 133 -11.86 -2.77 10.79
CA ASP A 133 -11.43 -3.89 9.95
C ASP A 133 -9.96 -3.77 9.58
N SER A 134 -9.53 -2.54 9.33
CA SER A 134 -8.16 -2.23 8.94
C SER A 134 -7.71 -0.85 9.42
N ALA A 135 -6.39 -0.64 9.43
CA ALA A 135 -5.74 0.66 9.53
C ALA A 135 -4.82 0.85 8.33
N THR A 136 -5.01 1.94 7.58
CA THR A 136 -4.30 2.18 6.31
C THR A 136 -3.66 3.56 6.31
N SER A 137 -2.43 3.63 5.80
CA SER A 137 -1.75 4.91 5.64
C SER A 137 -2.46 5.80 4.63
N VAL A 138 -2.66 7.05 5.02
CA VAL A 138 -3.34 8.06 4.21
C VAL A 138 -2.54 9.34 4.18
N SER A 139 -2.50 9.95 3.00
CA SER A 139 -1.93 11.28 2.80
C SER A 139 -3.02 12.27 2.38
N ARG A 140 -2.93 13.50 2.90
CA ARG A 140 -3.87 14.57 2.55
C ARG A 140 -3.49 15.19 1.22
N TYR A 141 -4.38 15.08 0.24
CA TYR A 141 -4.18 15.56 -1.13
C TYR A 141 -5.34 16.44 -1.61
N ASN A 142 -5.60 17.58 -0.96
CA ASN A 142 -6.72 18.46 -1.29
C ASN A 142 -6.70 18.95 -2.75
N MET A 143 -5.52 19.03 -3.39
CA MET A 143 -5.42 19.34 -4.81
C MET A 143 -6.06 18.29 -5.73
N TRP A 144 -6.15 17.04 -5.27
CA TRP A 144 -6.71 15.93 -6.01
C TRP A 144 -8.17 15.62 -5.61
N SER A 145 -8.85 16.60 -5.00
CA SER A 145 -10.26 16.48 -4.66
C SER A 145 -11.07 16.00 -5.88
N PRO A 146 -12.00 15.05 -5.70
CA PRO A 146 -12.89 14.58 -6.78
C PRO A 146 -13.67 15.70 -7.47
N LEU A 147 -13.95 16.80 -6.79
CA LEU A 147 -14.54 18.02 -7.38
C LEU A 147 -13.71 18.57 -8.56
N ARG A 148 -12.37 18.42 -8.50
CA ARG A 148 -11.44 18.93 -9.52
C ARG A 148 -11.22 17.95 -10.67
N ALA A 149 -11.61 16.69 -10.52
CA ALA A 149 -11.41 15.66 -11.52
C ALA A 149 -12.28 15.93 -12.76
N ARG A 150 -11.70 15.70 -13.93
CA ARG A 150 -12.37 15.89 -15.23
C ARG A 150 -12.24 14.63 -16.06
N ARG A 151 -13.20 14.42 -16.92
CA ARG A 151 -13.27 13.34 -17.90
C ARG A 151 -13.29 13.96 -19.29
N LEU A 152 -12.42 13.49 -20.17
CA LEU A 152 -12.50 13.81 -21.61
C LEU A 152 -13.67 13.03 -22.21
N LYS A 153 -14.57 13.74 -22.92
CA LYS A 153 -15.68 13.15 -23.66
C LYS A 153 -15.45 13.18 -25.16
N GLU A 154 -16.36 12.53 -25.90
CA GLU A 154 -16.30 12.43 -27.37
C GLU A 154 -16.39 13.78 -28.09
N ASP A 155 -16.97 14.80 -27.46
CA ASP A 155 -17.01 16.19 -27.95
C ASP A 155 -15.66 16.90 -27.85
N GLY A 156 -14.62 16.23 -27.35
CA GLY A 156 -13.26 16.79 -27.14
C GLY A 156 -13.15 17.72 -25.94
N CYS A 157 -14.20 17.85 -25.13
CA CYS A 157 -14.23 18.74 -23.97
C CYS A 157 -14.01 18.00 -22.64
N LEU A 158 -13.48 18.73 -21.64
CA LEU A 158 -13.33 18.25 -20.28
C LEU A 158 -14.64 18.50 -19.50
N HIS A 159 -15.30 17.43 -19.11
CA HIS A 159 -16.50 17.46 -18.26
C HIS A 159 -16.18 17.04 -16.81
N PRO A 160 -17.02 17.42 -15.82
CA PRO A 160 -16.87 16.89 -14.46
C PRO A 160 -16.81 15.38 -14.45
N PHE A 161 -15.85 14.81 -13.70
CA PHE A 161 -15.76 13.36 -13.52
C PHE A 161 -16.91 12.83 -12.65
N VAL A 162 -17.27 13.62 -11.62
CA VAL A 162 -18.40 13.42 -10.73
C VAL A 162 -19.33 14.63 -10.88
N PRO A 163 -20.66 14.49 -10.95
CA PRO A 163 -21.60 15.61 -10.98
C PRO A 163 -21.35 16.57 -9.82
N PHE A 164 -21.43 17.88 -10.06
CA PHE A 164 -21.14 18.88 -9.02
C PHE A 164 -22.14 18.83 -7.87
N GLU A 165 -23.38 18.47 -8.14
CA GLU A 165 -24.48 18.33 -7.17
C GLU A 165 -24.19 17.28 -6.11
N THR A 166 -23.27 16.32 -6.39
CA THR A 166 -22.77 15.34 -5.42
C THR A 166 -22.05 15.99 -4.23
N PHE A 167 -21.51 17.20 -4.43
CA PHE A 167 -20.76 17.96 -3.41
C PHE A 167 -21.63 19.02 -2.70
N GLY A 168 -22.93 19.05 -2.94
CA GLY A 168 -23.87 20.03 -2.42
C GLY A 168 -24.34 21.04 -3.47
N ASP A 169 -24.71 22.26 -3.05
CA ASP A 169 -25.14 23.31 -3.95
C ASP A 169 -23.97 23.80 -4.83
N PRO A 170 -24.03 23.61 -6.15
CA PRO A 170 -22.95 24.05 -7.05
C PRO A 170 -22.62 25.53 -6.95
N ALA A 171 -23.58 26.38 -6.57
CA ALA A 171 -23.35 27.83 -6.43
C ALA A 171 -22.40 28.19 -5.27
N THR A 172 -22.20 27.29 -4.32
CA THR A 172 -21.26 27.45 -3.19
C THR A 172 -19.87 26.92 -3.45
N LEU A 173 -19.69 26.15 -4.52
CA LEU A 173 -18.41 25.54 -4.88
C LEU A 173 -17.46 26.58 -5.47
N ASN A 174 -16.18 26.49 -5.12
CA ASN A 174 -15.17 27.43 -5.59
C ASN A 174 -13.82 26.74 -5.86
N CYS A 175 -12.82 27.49 -6.29
CA CYS A 175 -11.51 26.98 -6.67
C CYS A 175 -10.51 26.90 -5.49
N ASP A 176 -10.87 27.32 -4.30
CA ASP A 176 -9.99 27.23 -3.13
C ASP A 176 -9.71 25.74 -2.82
N ARG A 177 -8.43 25.42 -2.64
CA ARG A 177 -7.94 24.05 -2.40
C ARG A 177 -8.60 23.42 -1.19
N ASP A 178 -8.80 24.19 -0.14
CA ASP A 178 -9.25 23.69 1.15
C ASP A 178 -10.76 23.94 1.42
N SER A 179 -11.49 24.53 0.44
CA SER A 179 -12.91 24.91 0.60
C SER A 179 -13.86 23.72 0.73
N GLN A 180 -13.44 22.52 0.33
CA GLN A 180 -14.26 21.31 0.37
C GLN A 180 -13.90 20.35 1.51
N GLY A 181 -13.10 20.83 2.48
CA GLY A 181 -12.55 20.01 3.56
C GLY A 181 -11.37 19.16 3.12
N ASP A 182 -10.88 18.34 4.04
CA ASP A 182 -9.71 17.51 3.78
C ASP A 182 -10.06 16.27 2.97
N VAL A 183 -9.24 16.00 1.97
CA VAL A 183 -9.34 14.83 1.10
C VAL A 183 -8.15 13.93 1.38
N TYR A 184 -8.43 12.73 1.83
CA TYR A 184 -7.43 11.71 2.12
C TYR A 184 -7.43 10.63 1.05
N PHE A 185 -6.23 10.26 0.61
CA PHE A 185 -6.01 9.11 -0.26
C PHE A 185 -5.23 8.05 0.51
N ALA A 186 -5.63 6.79 0.38
CA ALA A 186 -4.79 5.67 0.76
C ALA A 186 -3.52 5.72 -0.10
N ASP A 187 -2.38 5.94 0.55
CA ASP A 187 -1.10 6.16 -0.13
C ASP A 187 -0.28 4.88 -0.35
N MET A 188 -0.88 3.74 -0.05
CA MET A 188 -0.33 2.40 -0.22
C MET A 188 0.94 2.11 0.60
N GLY A 189 1.32 2.99 1.53
CA GLY A 189 2.49 2.80 2.39
C GLY A 189 2.38 1.56 3.25
N VAL A 190 1.27 1.44 3.98
CA VAL A 190 0.95 0.29 4.80
C VAL A 190 -0.57 0.09 4.93
N SER A 191 -1.00 -1.16 4.96
CA SER A 191 -2.33 -1.56 5.43
C SER A 191 -2.18 -2.67 6.46
N VAL A 192 -2.59 -2.42 7.70
CA VAL A 192 -2.73 -3.47 8.72
C VAL A 192 -4.18 -3.92 8.70
N VAL A 193 -4.42 -5.20 8.46
CA VAL A 193 -5.77 -5.72 8.25
C VAL A 193 -6.07 -6.93 9.13
N ARG A 194 -7.34 -7.10 9.50
CA ARG A 194 -7.79 -8.32 10.17
C ARG A 194 -7.96 -9.46 9.18
N PRO A 195 -7.81 -10.73 9.62
CA PRO A 195 -7.92 -11.91 8.75
C PRO A 195 -9.16 -11.94 7.86
N HIS A 196 -10.33 -11.59 8.42
CA HIS A 196 -11.60 -11.64 7.70
C HIS A 196 -11.63 -10.74 6.44
N CYS A 197 -10.84 -9.66 6.40
CA CYS A 197 -10.76 -8.80 5.21
C CYS A 197 -10.20 -9.54 3.99
N LEU A 198 -9.31 -10.51 4.20
CA LEU A 198 -8.71 -11.32 3.14
C LEU A 198 -9.46 -12.64 2.90
N GLU A 199 -10.30 -13.05 3.86
CA GLU A 199 -11.18 -14.20 3.74
C GLU A 199 -12.48 -13.87 2.99
N HIS A 200 -12.91 -12.61 3.07
CA HIS A 200 -14.17 -12.10 2.52
C HIS A 200 -13.97 -10.82 1.70
N LEU A 201 -13.07 -10.88 0.71
CA LEU A 201 -12.78 -9.72 -0.17
C LEU A 201 -14.02 -9.11 -0.82
N GLU A 202 -15.06 -9.93 -1.10
CA GLU A 202 -16.31 -9.47 -1.69
C GLU A 202 -17.08 -8.47 -0.80
N GLN A 203 -16.80 -8.45 0.50
CA GLN A 203 -17.45 -7.54 1.46
C GLN A 203 -16.73 -6.20 1.60
N GLY A 204 -15.48 -6.10 1.10
CA GLY A 204 -14.66 -4.91 1.23
C GLY A 204 -15.09 -3.76 0.31
N LEU A 205 -14.78 -2.53 0.70
CA LEU A 205 -15.03 -1.33 -0.08
C LEU A 205 -14.12 -1.24 -1.31
N LEU A 206 -14.67 -0.78 -2.42
CA LEU A 206 -13.89 -0.46 -3.61
C LEU A 206 -13.03 0.79 -3.38
N PRO A 207 -11.90 0.89 -4.09
CA PRO A 207 -11.31 -0.07 -5.00
C PRO A 207 -10.41 -1.11 -4.31
N GLN A 208 -10.00 -0.90 -3.06
CA GLN A 208 -9.07 -1.76 -2.30
C GLN A 208 -9.84 -2.64 -1.31
N LYS A 209 -10.45 -3.71 -1.78
CA LYS A 209 -11.34 -4.56 -0.97
C LYS A 209 -10.67 -5.21 0.24
N TRP A 210 -9.35 -5.42 0.21
CA TRP A 210 -8.61 -5.94 1.37
C TRP A 210 -8.64 -5.04 2.61
N MET A 211 -9.09 -3.80 2.49
CA MET A 211 -9.20 -2.88 3.62
C MET A 211 -10.49 -3.09 4.44
N GLY A 212 -11.42 -3.92 3.97
CA GLY A 212 -12.72 -4.12 4.63
C GLY A 212 -13.67 -2.93 4.46
N GLN A 213 -14.53 -2.69 5.44
CA GLN A 213 -15.54 -1.63 5.42
C GLN A 213 -15.22 -0.49 6.39
N LYS A 214 -14.68 -0.81 7.57
CA LYS A 214 -14.35 0.16 8.62
C LYS A 214 -12.85 0.39 8.68
N ILE A 215 -12.39 1.41 7.97
CA ILE A 215 -10.98 1.69 7.74
C ILE A 215 -10.54 2.85 8.64
N ALA A 216 -9.58 2.61 9.52
CA ALA A 216 -8.95 3.65 10.31
C ALA A 216 -7.80 4.32 9.54
N PRO A 217 -7.62 5.64 9.63
CA PRO A 217 -6.48 6.30 9.01
C PRO A 217 -5.21 6.18 9.87
N ILE A 218 -4.09 5.84 9.23
CA ILE A 218 -2.75 6.09 9.74
C ILE A 218 -2.26 7.34 9.03
N HIS A 219 -2.20 8.47 9.73
CA HIS A 219 -1.86 9.74 9.10
C HIS A 219 -0.39 9.80 8.69
N SER A 220 -0.17 10.04 7.41
CA SER A 220 1.13 10.26 6.79
C SER A 220 1.06 11.51 5.88
N TRP A 221 2.09 11.75 5.10
CA TRP A 221 2.11 12.82 4.09
C TRP A 221 2.96 12.39 2.91
N GLY A 222 2.55 12.77 1.70
CA GLY A 222 3.33 12.59 0.48
C GLY A 222 3.64 11.14 0.10
N GLY A 223 2.96 10.17 0.74
CA GLY A 223 3.12 8.76 0.41
C GLY A 223 2.55 8.47 -0.97
N CYS A 224 3.21 7.59 -1.72
CA CYS A 224 2.73 7.14 -3.02
C CYS A 224 3.35 5.80 -3.40
N ASP A 225 2.62 5.05 -4.21
CA ASP A 225 3.18 3.95 -4.98
C ASP A 225 3.85 4.49 -6.26
N VAL A 226 5.01 3.97 -6.56
CA VAL A 226 5.78 4.37 -7.75
C VAL A 226 5.24 3.64 -8.97
N ASP A 227 4.63 4.39 -9.89
CA ASP A 227 4.15 3.91 -11.18
C ASP A 227 4.85 4.57 -12.36
N TYR A 228 5.51 5.71 -12.12
CA TYR A 228 6.24 6.47 -13.12
C TYR A 228 7.58 6.95 -12.56
N GLU A 229 8.59 7.06 -13.43
CA GLU A 229 9.94 7.50 -13.05
C GLU A 229 9.95 8.91 -12.42
N TRP A 230 9.12 9.82 -12.89
CA TRP A 230 9.03 11.18 -12.36
C TRP A 230 8.60 11.27 -10.87
N GLN A 231 8.08 10.21 -10.30
CA GLN A 231 7.72 10.14 -8.87
C GLN A 231 8.93 9.92 -7.96
N ILE A 232 10.04 9.38 -8.49
CA ILE A 232 11.24 9.04 -7.72
C ILE A 232 11.81 10.23 -6.92
N PRO A 233 11.95 11.46 -7.47
CA PRO A 233 12.45 12.59 -6.67
C PRO A 233 11.58 12.91 -5.44
N GLY A 234 10.26 12.73 -5.55
CA GLY A 234 9.34 12.88 -4.41
C GLY A 234 9.55 11.84 -3.33
N VAL A 235 9.74 10.59 -3.75
CA VAL A 235 10.05 9.47 -2.84
C VAL A 235 11.40 9.69 -2.14
N GLU A 236 12.45 10.10 -2.87
CA GLU A 236 13.74 10.41 -2.25
C GLU A 236 13.65 11.57 -1.26
N TYR A 237 12.86 12.60 -1.58
CA TYR A 237 12.60 13.70 -0.66
C TYR A 237 11.94 13.20 0.63
N TRP A 238 10.91 12.36 0.49
CA TRP A 238 10.20 11.78 1.61
C TRP A 238 11.12 10.95 2.51
N LEU A 239 11.92 10.06 1.91
CA LEU A 239 12.88 9.20 2.62
C LEU A 239 13.89 10.03 3.43
N LYS A 240 14.50 11.05 2.81
CA LYS A 240 15.43 11.96 3.49
C LYS A 240 14.77 12.69 4.68
N LYS A 241 13.52 13.10 4.53
CA LYS A 241 12.76 13.76 5.62
C LYS A 241 12.45 12.82 6.79
N HIS A 242 12.45 11.51 6.56
CA HIS A 242 12.30 10.48 7.59
C HIS A 242 13.66 9.91 8.07
N GLY A 243 14.76 10.60 7.81
CA GLY A 243 16.08 10.22 8.29
C GLY A 243 16.69 8.99 7.61
N ILE A 244 16.17 8.61 6.43
CA ILE A 244 16.70 7.49 5.67
C ILE A 244 17.82 7.97 4.76
N GLU A 245 19.05 7.62 5.11
CA GLU A 245 20.27 8.02 4.41
C GLU A 245 20.56 7.12 3.18
N PRO A 246 21.26 7.67 2.16
CA PRO A 246 21.73 6.88 1.02
C PRO A 246 22.58 5.69 1.45
N ALA A 247 22.49 4.58 0.72
CA ALA A 247 23.38 3.43 0.94
C ALA A 247 24.81 3.77 0.49
N GLY A 248 25.78 3.50 1.33
CA GLY A 248 27.21 3.64 0.98
C GLY A 248 27.83 5.01 1.25
N VAL A 249 27.19 5.85 2.10
CA VAL A 249 27.83 7.04 2.69
C VAL A 249 28.35 6.71 4.07
#